data_c9fdf4d5a484fd50ddc463d137e185b2
#
_entry.id   c9fdf4d5a484fd50ddc463d137e185b2
#
_cell.length_a   1.000
_cell.length_b   1.000
_cell.length_c   1.000
_cell.angle_alpha   90.00
_cell.angle_beta   90.00
_cell.angle_gamma   90.00
#
_symmetry.space_group_name_H-M   'P 1'
#
loop_
_entity.id
_entity.type
_entity.pdbx_description
1 polymer ?
#
loop_
_entity_poly.entity_id
_entity_poly.type
_entity_poly.pdbx_seq_one_letter_code
_entity_poly.pdbx_strand_id
1 'polypeptide(L)'
;MAFPIGASAQKPQSAKKYVKQGLERFQRNDVVGAIVEYDRAIVIDPKYAEAYLNRGKAKRAAGDLDGAIEDYETTAGLSPDLAANNHDITTAYLNRGYIRSNRMDIEGALADFDHAIKYDPNDAEAYFKRGRAFLIIGNAKFAIADFDKSISLDDHNPLVFAERGYARQTQGQNSEAQKDFERGLKLNNDLRLMLDLHLLDLQMQIKEMERRLSVIKKNIA
;
A
#
# COMPACT_ATOMS: atom_id res chain seq x y z
N MET A 1 -16.07 55.10 3.01
CA MET A 1 -14.90 54.33 2.48
C MET A 1 -15.31 52.88 2.36
N ALA A 2 -15.49 52.42 1.16
CA ALA A 2 -15.89 51.02 0.87
C ALA A 2 -14.65 50.12 0.89
N PHE A 3 -14.65 49.10 1.75
CA PHE A 3 -13.63 48.04 1.74
C PHE A 3 -13.82 47.17 0.48
N PRO A 4 -12.77 46.80 -0.24
CA PRO A 4 -12.92 45.97 -1.43
C PRO A 4 -13.28 44.52 -1.05
N ILE A 5 -14.53 44.14 -1.34
CA ILE A 5 -15.05 42.76 -1.25
C ILE A 5 -14.51 41.89 -2.42
N GLY A 6 -13.23 42.06 -2.83
CA GLY A 6 -12.71 41.43 -4.02
C GLY A 6 -11.64 40.35 -3.81
N ALA A 7 -11.13 40.18 -2.58
CA ALA A 7 -9.96 39.34 -2.38
C ALA A 7 -10.23 37.84 -2.17
N SER A 8 -11.44 37.42 -1.81
CA SER A 8 -11.73 36.03 -1.50
C SER A 8 -12.13 35.16 -2.71
N ALA A 9 -12.72 35.78 -3.74
CA ALA A 9 -13.17 35.04 -4.93
C ALA A 9 -12.04 34.78 -5.95
N GLN A 10 -10.95 35.55 -5.93
CA GLN A 10 -9.81 35.36 -6.84
C GLN A 10 -8.86 34.25 -6.42
N LYS A 11 -8.80 33.89 -5.13
CA LYS A 11 -7.91 32.85 -4.59
C LYS A 11 -8.20 31.45 -5.17
N PRO A 12 -9.45 30.93 -5.20
CA PRO A 12 -9.75 29.61 -5.73
C PRO A 12 -9.44 29.48 -7.23
N GLN A 13 -9.72 30.54 -8.03
CA GLN A 13 -9.40 30.54 -9.47
C GLN A 13 -7.89 30.51 -9.71
N SER A 14 -7.10 31.19 -8.89
CA SER A 14 -5.64 31.18 -9.00
C SER A 14 -5.05 29.83 -8.62
N ALA A 15 -5.50 29.18 -7.53
CA ALA A 15 -5.09 27.85 -7.12
C ALA A 15 -5.39 26.81 -8.22
N LYS A 16 -6.61 26.83 -8.77
CA LYS A 16 -7.03 25.95 -9.87
C LYS A 16 -6.15 26.08 -11.12
N LYS A 17 -5.70 27.32 -11.44
CA LYS A 17 -4.77 27.55 -12.53
C LYS A 17 -3.44 26.83 -12.32
N TYR A 18 -2.88 26.89 -11.12
CA TYR A 18 -1.62 26.22 -10.82
C TYR A 18 -1.77 24.69 -10.82
N VAL A 19 -2.87 24.15 -10.30
CA VAL A 19 -3.14 22.71 -10.43
C VAL A 19 -3.18 22.29 -11.90
N LYS A 20 -3.85 23.05 -12.78
CA LYS A 20 -3.84 22.77 -14.22
C LYS A 20 -2.43 22.78 -14.81
N GLN A 21 -1.60 23.77 -14.47
CA GLN A 21 -0.20 23.84 -14.92
C GLN A 21 0.62 22.66 -14.40
N GLY A 22 0.41 22.25 -13.14
CA GLY A 22 1.04 21.07 -12.58
C GLY A 22 0.65 19.79 -13.33
N LEU A 23 -0.64 19.61 -13.66
CA LEU A 23 -1.10 18.46 -14.44
C LEU A 23 -0.45 18.43 -15.83
N GLU A 24 -0.37 19.57 -16.52
CA GLU A 24 0.28 19.66 -17.83
C GLU A 24 1.77 19.30 -17.78
N ARG A 25 2.48 19.70 -16.70
CA ARG A 25 3.88 19.33 -16.46
C ARG A 25 4.02 17.85 -16.18
N PHE A 26 3.17 17.31 -15.32
CA PHE A 26 3.18 15.90 -14.95
C PHE A 26 2.96 14.99 -16.18
N GLN A 27 2.00 15.35 -17.05
CA GLN A 27 1.77 14.65 -18.32
C GLN A 27 3.00 14.66 -19.25
N ARG A 28 3.85 15.70 -19.16
CA ARG A 28 5.11 15.79 -19.91
C ARG A 28 6.30 15.14 -19.18
N ASN A 29 6.01 14.37 -18.11
CA ASN A 29 7.02 13.74 -17.24
C ASN A 29 7.94 14.73 -16.49
N ASP A 30 7.54 16.03 -16.41
CA ASP A 30 8.20 17.03 -15.56
C ASP A 30 7.63 16.96 -14.15
N VAL A 31 8.00 15.88 -13.43
CA VAL A 31 7.50 15.58 -12.08
C VAL A 31 7.89 16.68 -11.09
N VAL A 32 9.13 17.17 -11.15
CA VAL A 32 9.62 18.20 -10.24
C VAL A 32 8.90 19.54 -10.49
N GLY A 33 8.76 19.93 -11.74
CA GLY A 33 8.01 21.12 -12.11
C GLY A 33 6.54 21.05 -11.71
N ALA A 34 5.92 19.85 -11.79
CA ALA A 34 4.54 19.64 -11.36
C ALA A 34 4.38 19.87 -9.85
N ILE A 35 5.29 19.33 -9.02
CA ILE A 35 5.29 19.53 -7.56
C ILE A 35 5.35 21.03 -7.23
N VAL A 36 6.22 21.79 -7.90
CA VAL A 36 6.33 23.24 -7.69
C VAL A 36 5.01 23.96 -7.98
N GLU A 37 4.31 23.59 -9.04
CA GLU A 37 3.02 24.22 -9.38
C GLU A 37 1.93 23.86 -8.36
N TYR A 38 1.91 22.62 -7.86
CA TYR A 38 0.99 22.21 -6.80
C TYR A 38 1.29 22.91 -5.46
N ASP A 39 2.56 23.13 -5.13
CA ASP A 39 2.96 23.93 -3.95
C ASP A 39 2.42 25.35 -4.03
N ARG A 40 2.51 25.99 -5.21
CA ARG A 40 1.91 27.31 -5.45
C ARG A 40 0.41 27.32 -5.25
N ALA A 41 -0.29 26.27 -5.73
CA ALA A 41 -1.72 26.12 -5.53
C ALA A 41 -2.08 26.04 -4.04
N ILE A 42 -1.32 25.24 -3.28
CA ILE A 42 -1.52 25.04 -1.82
C ILE A 42 -1.24 26.32 -1.03
N VAL A 43 -0.22 27.09 -1.40
CA VAL A 43 0.06 28.39 -0.79
C VAL A 43 -1.10 29.38 -0.98
N ILE A 44 -1.75 29.33 -2.13
CA ILE A 44 -2.89 30.21 -2.44
C ILE A 44 -4.17 29.74 -1.72
N ASP A 45 -4.44 28.43 -1.76
CA ASP A 45 -5.58 27.81 -1.11
C ASP A 45 -5.17 26.53 -0.36
N PRO A 46 -4.83 26.66 0.93
CA PRO A 46 -4.44 25.50 1.75
C PRO A 46 -5.57 24.47 1.99
N LYS A 47 -6.80 24.74 1.55
CA LYS A 47 -7.92 23.81 1.64
C LYS A 47 -8.29 23.15 0.31
N TYR A 48 -7.50 23.38 -0.73
CA TYR A 48 -7.77 22.84 -2.05
C TYR A 48 -7.29 21.38 -2.15
N ALA A 49 -8.15 20.44 -1.78
CA ALA A 49 -7.85 19.01 -1.70
C ALA A 49 -7.23 18.42 -2.98
N GLU A 50 -7.70 18.85 -4.17
CA GLU A 50 -7.14 18.37 -5.46
C GLU A 50 -5.65 18.72 -5.63
N ALA A 51 -5.17 19.81 -5.04
CA ALA A 51 -3.76 20.20 -5.10
C ALA A 51 -2.89 19.20 -4.32
N TYR A 52 -3.32 18.81 -3.13
CA TYR A 52 -2.64 17.78 -2.33
C TYR A 52 -2.69 16.43 -3.03
N LEU A 53 -3.86 15.99 -3.52
CA LEU A 53 -3.98 14.73 -4.24
C LEU A 53 -2.99 14.65 -5.41
N ASN A 54 -2.92 15.68 -6.24
CA ASN A 54 -2.05 15.68 -7.41
C ASN A 54 -0.55 15.83 -7.03
N ARG A 55 -0.24 16.57 -5.94
CA ARG A 55 1.13 16.61 -5.41
C ARG A 55 1.55 15.26 -4.85
N GLY A 56 0.68 14.57 -4.13
CA GLY A 56 0.91 13.20 -3.65
C GLY A 56 1.19 12.22 -4.80
N LYS A 57 0.44 12.29 -5.91
CA LYS A 57 0.72 11.50 -7.12
C LYS A 57 2.10 11.80 -7.70
N ALA A 58 2.46 13.06 -7.77
CA ALA A 58 3.77 13.47 -8.29
C ALA A 58 4.92 13.03 -7.35
N LYS A 59 4.76 13.19 -6.03
CA LYS A 59 5.74 12.70 -5.04
C LYS A 59 5.90 11.18 -5.10
N ARG A 60 4.80 10.42 -5.22
CA ARG A 60 4.86 8.97 -5.41
C ARG A 60 5.63 8.60 -6.67
N ALA A 61 5.40 9.28 -7.78
CA ALA A 61 6.15 9.07 -9.02
C ALA A 61 7.64 9.42 -8.89
N ALA A 62 7.99 10.37 -8.01
CA ALA A 62 9.37 10.70 -7.66
C ALA A 62 10.01 9.72 -6.64
N GLY A 63 9.24 8.76 -6.11
CA GLY A 63 9.70 7.80 -5.08
C GLY A 63 9.59 8.33 -3.64
N ASP A 64 9.10 9.55 -3.43
CA ASP A 64 8.81 10.11 -2.11
C ASP A 64 7.47 9.59 -1.59
N LEU A 65 7.48 8.36 -1.07
CA LEU A 65 6.27 7.67 -0.60
C LEU A 65 5.74 8.30 0.70
N ASP A 66 6.60 8.73 1.61
CA ASP A 66 6.18 9.36 2.86
C ASP A 66 5.51 10.70 2.59
N GLY A 67 6.13 11.57 1.80
CA GLY A 67 5.51 12.83 1.41
C GLY A 67 4.22 12.67 0.57
N ALA A 68 4.13 11.61 -0.24
CA ALA A 68 2.90 11.28 -0.96
C ALA A 68 1.77 10.91 0.00
N ILE A 69 2.06 10.09 1.01
CA ILE A 69 1.07 9.66 2.01
C ILE A 69 0.59 10.84 2.85
N GLU A 70 1.49 11.75 3.29
CA GLU A 70 1.11 12.98 3.98
C GLU A 70 0.10 13.81 3.17
N ASP A 71 0.34 13.96 1.88
CA ASP A 71 -0.56 14.67 0.97
C ASP A 71 -1.90 13.94 0.80
N TYR A 72 -1.90 12.61 0.73
CA TYR A 72 -3.13 11.81 0.65
C TYR A 72 -3.94 11.85 1.94
N GLU A 73 -3.31 11.81 3.11
CA GLU A 73 -3.96 11.99 4.41
C GLU A 73 -4.60 13.38 4.51
N THR A 74 -3.89 14.41 4.06
CA THR A 74 -4.43 15.77 3.98
C THR A 74 -5.63 15.82 3.03
N THR A 75 -5.55 15.16 1.87
CA THR A 75 -6.68 15.05 0.93
C THR A 75 -7.89 14.39 1.59
N ALA A 76 -7.68 13.29 2.32
CA ALA A 76 -8.76 12.57 3.02
C ALA A 76 -9.41 13.42 4.12
N GLY A 77 -8.63 14.23 4.82
CA GLY A 77 -9.14 15.18 5.83
C GLY A 77 -9.93 16.33 5.24
N LEU A 78 -9.54 16.83 4.05
CA LEU A 78 -10.20 17.95 3.37
C LEU A 78 -11.40 17.51 2.52
N SER A 79 -11.32 16.36 1.88
CA SER A 79 -12.33 15.80 0.99
C SER A 79 -12.32 14.28 1.04
N PRO A 80 -13.05 13.64 1.98
CA PRO A 80 -13.13 12.20 2.09
C PRO A 80 -13.59 11.50 0.79
N ASP A 81 -14.53 12.11 0.08
CA ASP A 81 -15.06 11.57 -1.18
C ASP A 81 -13.99 11.50 -2.29
N LEU A 82 -13.09 12.48 -2.33
CA LEU A 82 -11.98 12.50 -3.28
C LEU A 82 -10.92 11.43 -2.96
N ALA A 83 -10.78 11.08 -1.70
CA ALA A 83 -9.85 10.06 -1.23
C ALA A 83 -10.44 8.64 -1.30
N ALA A 84 -11.76 8.50 -1.24
CA ALA A 84 -12.43 7.20 -1.24
C ALA A 84 -12.18 6.43 -2.54
N ASN A 85 -11.83 5.14 -2.42
CA ASN A 85 -11.52 4.23 -3.55
C ASN A 85 -10.43 4.78 -4.50
N ASN A 86 -9.52 5.61 -3.98
CA ASN A 86 -8.45 6.18 -4.79
C ASN A 86 -7.27 5.21 -4.90
N HIS A 87 -7.11 4.59 -6.06
CA HIS A 87 -6.06 3.62 -6.33
C HIS A 87 -4.64 4.14 -6.09
N ASP A 88 -4.36 5.43 -6.32
CA ASP A 88 -3.04 6.01 -6.06
C ASP A 88 -2.70 6.01 -4.56
N ILE A 89 -3.70 6.25 -3.70
CA ILE A 89 -3.54 6.20 -2.24
C ILE A 89 -3.26 4.77 -1.79
N THR A 90 -4.09 3.82 -2.22
CA THR A 90 -3.90 2.38 -1.95
C THR A 90 -2.51 1.92 -2.38
N THR A 91 -2.11 2.24 -3.61
CA THR A 91 -0.79 1.88 -4.16
C THR A 91 0.36 2.49 -3.35
N ALA A 92 0.25 3.73 -2.87
CA ALA A 92 1.31 4.35 -2.07
C ALA A 92 1.53 3.61 -0.74
N TYR A 93 0.44 3.27 -0.05
CA TYR A 93 0.51 2.48 1.18
C TYR A 93 1.04 1.07 0.92
N LEU A 94 0.58 0.38 -0.14
CA LEU A 94 1.10 -0.94 -0.53
C LEU A 94 2.61 -0.90 -0.80
N ASN A 95 3.09 0.09 -1.52
CA ASN A 95 4.51 0.23 -1.85
C ASN A 95 5.35 0.50 -0.59
N ARG A 96 4.89 1.41 0.30
CA ARG A 96 5.60 1.67 1.55
C ARG A 96 5.59 0.46 2.48
N GLY A 97 4.45 -0.19 2.62
CA GLY A 97 4.30 -1.41 3.40
C GLY A 97 5.20 -2.54 2.89
N TYR A 98 5.30 -2.71 1.57
CA TYR A 98 6.23 -3.68 0.97
C TYR A 98 7.70 -3.36 1.30
N ILE A 99 8.12 -2.10 1.18
CA ILE A 99 9.48 -1.68 1.53
C ILE A 99 9.76 -1.92 3.02
N ARG A 100 8.82 -1.59 3.90
CA ARG A 100 8.93 -1.83 5.35
C ARG A 100 9.03 -3.32 5.66
N SER A 101 8.20 -4.15 5.03
CA SER A 101 8.25 -5.61 5.19
C SER A 101 9.62 -6.17 4.80
N ASN A 102 10.19 -5.75 3.68
CA ASN A 102 11.54 -6.16 3.25
C ASN A 102 12.65 -5.69 4.20
N ARG A 103 12.44 -4.59 4.92
CA ARG A 103 13.34 -4.11 5.99
C ARG A 103 13.06 -4.75 7.34
N MET A 104 12.13 -5.70 7.41
CA MET A 104 11.67 -6.37 8.63
C MET A 104 11.00 -5.43 9.65
N ASP A 105 10.51 -4.28 9.22
CA ASP A 105 9.56 -3.44 9.95
C ASP A 105 8.13 -3.95 9.68
N ILE A 106 7.82 -5.10 10.29
CA ILE A 106 6.54 -5.78 10.00
C ILE A 106 5.36 -5.05 10.62
N GLU A 107 5.53 -4.42 11.79
CA GLU A 107 4.48 -3.60 12.42
C GLU A 107 4.10 -2.41 11.54
N GLY A 108 5.11 -1.67 11.04
CA GLY A 108 4.87 -0.57 10.11
C GLY A 108 4.27 -1.04 8.78
N ALA A 109 4.66 -2.23 8.28
CA ALA A 109 4.08 -2.81 7.08
C ALA A 109 2.59 -3.18 7.27
N LEU A 110 2.23 -3.81 8.40
CA LEU A 110 0.85 -4.15 8.73
C LEU A 110 -0.03 -2.90 8.80
N ALA A 111 0.46 -1.82 9.45
CA ALA A 111 -0.27 -0.55 9.51
C ALA A 111 -0.51 0.03 8.10
N ASP A 112 0.49 -0.01 7.22
CA ASP A 112 0.33 0.45 5.85
C ASP A 112 -0.66 -0.40 5.05
N PHE A 113 -0.63 -1.72 5.19
CA PHE A 113 -1.60 -2.61 4.52
C PHE A 113 -3.02 -2.43 5.06
N ASP A 114 -3.19 -2.15 6.36
CA ASP A 114 -4.48 -1.78 6.96
C ASP A 114 -5.04 -0.49 6.34
N HIS A 115 -4.17 0.52 6.14
CA HIS A 115 -4.56 1.75 5.44
C HIS A 115 -4.93 1.48 3.97
N ALA A 116 -4.16 0.65 3.25
CA ALA A 116 -4.50 0.27 1.88
C ALA A 116 -5.89 -0.36 1.79
N ILE A 117 -6.20 -1.33 2.66
CA ILE A 117 -7.51 -2.00 2.75
C ILE A 117 -8.63 -1.02 3.13
N LYS A 118 -8.34 -0.04 4.00
CA LYS A 118 -9.32 0.99 4.36
C LYS A 118 -9.72 1.86 3.17
N TYR A 119 -8.76 2.20 2.30
CA TYR A 119 -9.02 3.02 1.11
C TYR A 119 -9.58 2.21 -0.06
N ASP A 120 -9.20 0.94 -0.20
CA ASP A 120 -9.79 0.02 -1.18
C ASP A 120 -10.02 -1.36 -0.55
N PRO A 121 -11.22 -1.61 0.01
CA PRO A 121 -11.57 -2.91 0.60
C PRO A 121 -11.68 -4.07 -0.41
N ASN A 122 -11.56 -3.78 -1.70
CA ASN A 122 -11.62 -4.79 -2.77
C ASN A 122 -10.26 -5.05 -3.43
N ASP A 123 -9.18 -4.47 -2.91
CA ASP A 123 -7.83 -4.73 -3.40
C ASP A 123 -7.32 -6.10 -2.88
N ALA A 124 -7.34 -7.10 -3.76
CA ALA A 124 -6.86 -8.46 -3.44
C ALA A 124 -5.39 -8.49 -3.03
N GLU A 125 -4.55 -7.60 -3.61
CA GLU A 125 -3.12 -7.52 -3.31
C GLU A 125 -2.89 -7.01 -1.88
N ALA A 126 -3.69 -6.07 -1.41
CA ALA A 126 -3.58 -5.54 -0.05
C ALA A 126 -3.77 -6.65 1.01
N TYR A 127 -4.80 -7.49 0.84
CA TYR A 127 -5.01 -8.64 1.71
C TYR A 127 -3.88 -9.66 1.59
N PHE A 128 -3.43 -9.96 0.37
CA PHE A 128 -2.30 -10.87 0.17
C PHE A 128 -1.04 -10.39 0.90
N LYS A 129 -0.67 -9.13 0.75
CA LYS A 129 0.51 -8.54 1.40
C LYS A 129 0.39 -8.54 2.93
N ARG A 130 -0.81 -8.22 3.47
CA ARG A 130 -1.05 -8.25 4.92
C ARG A 130 -1.01 -9.68 5.46
N GLY A 131 -1.63 -10.64 4.77
CA GLY A 131 -1.56 -12.06 5.10
C GLY A 131 -0.12 -12.57 5.16
N ARG A 132 0.72 -12.20 4.20
CA ARG A 132 2.14 -12.52 4.21
C ARG A 132 2.87 -11.92 5.42
N ALA A 133 2.58 -10.66 5.77
CA ALA A 133 3.15 -10.01 6.94
C ALA A 133 2.74 -10.73 8.25
N PHE A 134 1.48 -11.14 8.38
CA PHE A 134 1.02 -11.97 9.50
C PHE A 134 1.75 -13.32 9.55
N LEU A 135 1.99 -13.94 8.41
CA LEU A 135 2.69 -15.21 8.36
C LEU A 135 4.16 -15.08 8.82
N ILE A 136 4.83 -14.01 8.44
CA ILE A 136 6.22 -13.71 8.88
C ILE A 136 6.33 -13.60 10.40
N ILE A 137 5.34 -13.02 11.08
CA ILE A 137 5.31 -12.95 12.56
C ILE A 137 4.70 -14.18 13.24
N GLY A 138 4.44 -15.26 12.47
CA GLY A 138 3.93 -16.53 12.97
C GLY A 138 2.42 -16.55 13.23
N ASN A 139 1.68 -15.54 12.77
CA ASN A 139 0.23 -15.47 12.99
C ASN A 139 -0.54 -16.10 11.82
N ALA A 140 -0.37 -17.42 11.65
CA ALA A 140 -0.94 -18.18 10.54
C ALA A 140 -2.47 -18.07 10.46
N LYS A 141 -3.19 -17.91 11.60
CA LYS A 141 -4.64 -17.76 11.61
C LYS A 141 -5.11 -16.50 10.87
N PHE A 142 -4.50 -15.35 11.17
CA PHE A 142 -4.83 -14.10 10.47
C PHE A 142 -4.34 -14.13 9.02
N ALA A 143 -3.19 -14.75 8.75
CA ALA A 143 -2.69 -14.93 7.39
C ALA A 143 -3.68 -15.71 6.52
N ILE A 144 -4.21 -16.85 7.01
CA ILE A 144 -5.21 -17.65 6.28
C ILE A 144 -6.47 -16.83 5.98
N ALA A 145 -6.98 -16.07 6.96
CA ALA A 145 -8.16 -15.23 6.75
C ALA A 145 -7.95 -14.16 5.66
N ASP A 146 -6.79 -13.54 5.64
CA ASP A 146 -6.44 -12.56 4.62
C ASP A 146 -6.24 -13.21 3.24
N PHE A 147 -5.60 -14.38 3.17
CA PHE A 147 -5.49 -15.13 1.91
C PHE A 147 -6.85 -15.61 1.39
N ASP A 148 -7.75 -16.04 2.28
CA ASP A 148 -9.12 -16.38 1.91
C ASP A 148 -9.84 -15.18 1.29
N LYS A 149 -9.68 -13.98 1.90
CA LYS A 149 -10.26 -12.74 1.35
C LYS A 149 -9.63 -12.37 0.03
N SER A 150 -8.29 -12.42 -0.11
CA SER A 150 -7.59 -12.17 -1.35
C SER A 150 -8.09 -13.08 -2.49
N ILE A 151 -8.20 -14.39 -2.25
CA ILE A 151 -8.71 -15.37 -3.23
C ILE A 151 -10.17 -15.10 -3.58
N SER A 152 -10.99 -14.66 -2.63
CA SER A 152 -12.39 -14.31 -2.91
C SER A 152 -12.55 -13.10 -3.83
N LEU A 153 -11.55 -12.23 -3.87
CA LEU A 153 -11.49 -11.03 -4.72
C LEU A 153 -10.82 -11.32 -6.06
N ASP A 154 -9.74 -12.10 -6.07
CA ASP A 154 -9.01 -12.54 -7.27
C ASP A 154 -8.42 -13.94 -7.02
N ASP A 155 -8.90 -14.96 -7.75
CA ASP A 155 -8.45 -16.35 -7.64
C ASP A 155 -7.40 -16.77 -8.68
N HIS A 156 -6.79 -15.79 -9.38
CA HIS A 156 -5.81 -16.05 -10.45
C HIS A 156 -4.36 -15.96 -9.98
N ASN A 157 -4.08 -15.46 -8.79
CA ASN A 157 -2.72 -15.35 -8.27
C ASN A 157 -2.26 -16.68 -7.63
N PRO A 158 -1.33 -17.44 -8.26
CA PRO A 158 -0.88 -18.73 -7.74
C PRO A 158 -0.13 -18.63 -6.40
N LEU A 159 0.51 -17.48 -6.12
CA LEU A 159 1.28 -17.27 -4.89
C LEU A 159 0.39 -17.24 -3.65
N VAL A 160 -0.84 -16.69 -3.77
CA VAL A 160 -1.77 -16.64 -2.64
C VAL A 160 -2.14 -18.06 -2.18
N PHE A 161 -2.37 -18.98 -3.14
CA PHE A 161 -2.63 -20.37 -2.81
C PHE A 161 -1.41 -21.04 -2.17
N ALA A 162 -0.20 -20.82 -2.69
CA ALA A 162 1.02 -21.38 -2.12
C ALA A 162 1.26 -20.92 -0.68
N GLU A 163 1.13 -19.63 -0.40
CA GLU A 163 1.32 -19.09 0.95
C GLU A 163 0.19 -19.48 1.90
N ARG A 164 -1.06 -19.58 1.44
CA ARG A 164 -2.15 -20.13 2.26
C ARG A 164 -1.91 -21.60 2.56
N GLY A 165 -1.47 -22.39 1.59
CA GLY A 165 -1.08 -23.78 1.80
C GLY A 165 0.02 -23.92 2.85
N TYR A 166 1.05 -23.08 2.78
CA TYR A 166 2.09 -23.05 3.81
C TYR A 166 1.53 -22.65 5.20
N ALA A 167 0.70 -21.61 5.27
CA ALA A 167 0.05 -21.23 6.52
C ALA A 167 -0.81 -22.34 7.12
N ARG A 168 -1.58 -23.08 6.30
CA ARG A 168 -2.37 -24.23 6.69
C ARG A 168 -1.50 -25.38 7.19
N GLN A 169 -0.38 -25.64 6.52
CA GLN A 169 0.56 -26.67 6.94
C GLN A 169 1.14 -26.38 8.34
N THR A 170 1.47 -25.13 8.65
CA THR A 170 1.95 -24.73 9.99
C THR A 170 0.89 -24.93 11.08
N GLN A 171 -0.40 -24.98 10.70
CA GLN A 171 -1.53 -25.26 11.59
C GLN A 171 -1.97 -26.75 11.60
N GLY A 172 -1.19 -27.63 10.94
CA GLY A 172 -1.49 -29.05 10.84
C GLY A 172 -2.64 -29.41 9.87
N GLN A 173 -3.14 -28.45 9.08
CA GLN A 173 -4.22 -28.64 8.10
C GLN A 173 -3.63 -29.17 6.76
N ASN A 174 -3.00 -30.34 6.82
CA ASN A 174 -2.19 -30.87 5.71
C ASN A 174 -3.02 -31.19 4.45
N SER A 175 -4.25 -31.67 4.60
CA SER A 175 -5.13 -32.00 3.46
C SER A 175 -5.54 -30.74 2.68
N GLU A 176 -5.90 -29.66 3.38
CA GLU A 176 -6.27 -28.37 2.82
C GLU A 176 -5.05 -27.67 2.19
N ALA A 177 -3.90 -27.80 2.84
CA ALA A 177 -2.62 -27.28 2.31
C ALA A 177 -2.27 -27.92 0.97
N GLN A 178 -2.42 -29.25 0.86
CA GLN A 178 -2.16 -29.99 -0.38
C GLN A 178 -3.05 -29.50 -1.54
N LYS A 179 -4.33 -29.27 -1.28
CA LYS A 179 -5.27 -28.74 -2.29
C LYS A 179 -4.87 -27.32 -2.76
N ASP A 180 -4.38 -26.49 -1.84
CA ASP A 180 -3.91 -25.17 -2.18
C ASP A 180 -2.65 -25.23 -3.08
N PHE A 181 -1.67 -26.04 -2.75
CA PHE A 181 -0.49 -26.22 -3.58
C PHE A 181 -0.85 -26.74 -4.99
N GLU A 182 -1.77 -27.71 -5.07
CA GLU A 182 -2.26 -28.22 -6.36
C GLU A 182 -2.98 -27.14 -7.17
N ARG A 183 -3.79 -26.28 -6.52
CA ARG A 183 -4.48 -25.17 -7.18
C ARG A 183 -3.48 -24.13 -7.69
N GLY A 184 -2.48 -23.73 -6.89
CA GLY A 184 -1.43 -22.82 -7.30
C GLY A 184 -0.66 -23.33 -8.52
N LEU A 185 -0.27 -24.61 -8.53
CA LEU A 185 0.41 -25.25 -9.65
C LEU A 185 -0.44 -25.35 -10.93
N LYS A 186 -1.78 -25.53 -10.80
CA LYS A 186 -2.69 -25.53 -11.95
C LYS A 186 -2.83 -24.17 -12.61
N LEU A 187 -2.72 -23.09 -11.85
CA LEU A 187 -2.79 -21.74 -12.38
C LEU A 187 -1.57 -21.37 -13.22
N ASN A 188 -0.41 -21.98 -12.91
CA ASN A 188 0.79 -21.78 -13.71
C ASN A 188 1.77 -22.95 -13.53
N ASN A 189 1.76 -23.89 -14.48
CA ASN A 189 2.63 -25.07 -14.47
C ASN A 189 4.13 -24.75 -14.56
N ASP A 190 4.50 -23.62 -15.19
CA ASP A 190 5.90 -23.21 -15.37
C ASP A 190 6.50 -22.58 -14.10
N LEU A 191 5.68 -22.36 -13.09
CA LEU A 191 6.07 -21.65 -11.85
C LEU A 191 6.52 -22.59 -10.72
N ARG A 192 6.61 -23.89 -10.89
CA ARG A 192 6.98 -24.79 -9.78
C ARG A 192 8.27 -24.35 -9.09
N LEU A 193 9.31 -24.10 -9.87
CA LEU A 193 10.59 -23.61 -9.32
C LEU A 193 10.45 -22.23 -8.70
N MET A 194 9.67 -21.32 -9.31
CA MET A 194 9.43 -19.98 -8.72
C MET A 194 8.61 -20.04 -7.43
N LEU A 195 7.63 -20.94 -7.34
CA LEU A 195 6.86 -21.19 -6.11
C LEU A 195 7.75 -21.73 -5.01
N ASP A 196 8.64 -22.70 -5.33
CA ASP A 196 9.59 -23.28 -4.37
C ASP A 196 10.57 -22.21 -3.86
N LEU A 197 11.11 -21.35 -4.75
CA LEU A 197 11.99 -20.23 -4.36
C LEU A 197 11.25 -19.18 -3.52
N HIS A 198 10.01 -18.85 -3.88
CA HIS A 198 9.20 -17.90 -3.12
C HIS A 198 8.87 -18.40 -1.70
N LEU A 199 8.53 -19.68 -1.57
CA LEU A 199 8.31 -20.30 -0.26
C LEU A 199 9.60 -20.38 0.55
N LEU A 200 10.75 -20.61 -0.09
CA LEU A 200 12.05 -20.60 0.58
C LEU A 200 12.39 -19.20 1.10
N ASP A 201 12.18 -18.14 0.32
CA ASP A 201 12.37 -16.76 0.75
C ASP A 201 11.49 -16.41 1.96
N LEU A 202 10.21 -16.78 1.91
CA LEU A 202 9.27 -16.61 3.01
C LEU A 202 9.75 -17.34 4.29
N GLN A 203 10.21 -18.58 4.16
CA GLN A 203 10.76 -19.34 5.29
C GLN A 203 12.00 -18.67 5.88
N MET A 204 12.89 -18.10 5.06
CA MET A 204 14.06 -17.35 5.53
C MET A 204 13.66 -16.09 6.28
N GLN A 205 12.65 -15.35 5.81
CA GLN A 205 12.13 -14.16 6.51
C GLN A 205 11.53 -14.52 7.87
N ILE A 206 10.78 -15.63 7.96
CA ILE A 206 10.22 -16.12 9.22
C ILE A 206 11.34 -16.47 10.21
N LYS A 207 12.36 -17.23 9.79
CA LYS A 207 13.52 -17.57 10.64
C LYS A 207 14.28 -16.34 11.14
N GLU A 208 14.48 -15.36 10.28
CA GLU A 208 15.13 -14.10 10.68
C GLU A 208 14.31 -13.35 11.72
N MET A 209 12.99 -13.31 11.56
CA MET A 209 12.10 -12.70 12.57
C MET A 209 12.15 -13.45 13.90
N GLU A 210 12.11 -14.78 13.89
CA GLU A 210 12.25 -15.61 15.09
C GLU A 210 13.57 -15.35 15.81
N ARG A 211 14.67 -15.22 15.05
CA ARG A 211 15.99 -14.87 15.59
C ARG A 211 15.97 -13.51 16.27
N ARG A 212 15.40 -12.49 15.64
CA ARG A 212 15.26 -11.13 16.23
C ARG A 212 14.44 -11.14 17.50
N LEU A 213 13.31 -11.83 17.50
CA LEU A 213 12.46 -11.97 18.69
C LEU A 213 13.17 -12.69 19.82
N SER A 214 13.99 -13.71 19.52
CA SER A 214 14.79 -14.42 20.52
C SER A 214 15.83 -13.51 21.19
N VAL A 215 16.49 -12.63 20.41
CA VAL A 215 17.45 -11.64 20.95
C VAL A 215 16.74 -10.63 21.86
N ILE A 216 15.58 -10.11 21.43
CA ILE A 216 14.79 -9.18 22.23
C ILE A 216 14.37 -9.80 23.56
N LYS A 217 13.85 -11.04 23.53
CA LYS A 217 13.46 -11.76 24.75
C LYS A 217 14.63 -11.96 25.74
N LYS A 218 15.84 -12.22 25.23
CA LYS A 218 17.05 -12.35 26.06
C LYS A 218 17.51 -11.05 26.71
N ASN A 219 17.22 -9.90 26.04
CA ASN A 219 17.63 -8.59 26.57
C ASN A 219 16.61 -8.01 27.56
N ILE A 220 15.41 -8.60 27.68
CA ILE A 220 14.37 -8.20 28.64
C ILE A 220 14.35 -9.06 29.89
N ALA A 221 14.92 -10.27 29.82
CA ALA A 221 15.04 -11.21 30.97
C ALA A 221 16.28 -10.92 31.82
#